data_943cd6c61758ce9927be08b24c72e1a8
#
_entry.id   943cd6c61758ce9927be08b24c72e1a8
#
_cell.length_a   1.000
_cell.length_b   1.000
_cell.length_c   1.000
_cell.angle_alpha   90.00
_cell.angle_beta   90.00
_cell.angle_gamma   90.00
#
_symmetry.space_group_name_H-M   'P 1'
#
loop_
_entity.id
_entity.type
_entity.pdbx_description
1 polymer ?
#
loop_
_entity_poly.entity_id
_entity_poly.type
_entity_poly.pdbx_seq_one_letter_code
_entity_poly.pdbx_strand_id
1 'polypeptide(L)'
;MTMFDLKRRRLIQAVGAGMLMPGLAPAVIASVKDRPQLTDGVQSGDLLGDKAMVWSRCDRPARMVVEWDTRSMFTNPRRLVSALADAGTDFTARVELSGLPVDQAIFYRVQFEDAQTGVSSEPWFGHLRSEPSQRRDIRFVWSGDTVGQGFGINPDIGGMRIYEAMRLRLPDFFIHSGDTIYADGPVPATVTTENGRIWRNITTEAKSKVAETVDEYRGNYRYNLMDENVRRFNAEVPQIWQWDDHEVTNNWSPSKQLDERYRNRDIHNLVGNARQAWLEYAPMRLQQADNGGRIYRKLSYGPMLDIFVLDMRSYRSGNDDNLAAKPEARTAFLGQAQLDWLKSGLKGSQAQWKVIAADMPIGLGVPDGEVSPGVGRWEAIANGEDGAAKGRELEVAELLGFLRQQKVANTVWLTADVHYCAAHHYHPDRAAFQDFEPFWEFVAGPLNAGSFGPNPLDATFGPQVVFQKAPPAQNTSPFAGFQFFGEVQIEGQSGEMTVQLRDLDGVVVFEKKLQPV
;
A
#
# COMPACT_ATOMS: atom_id res chain seq x y z
N MET A 1 10.67 17.75 -20.60
CA MET A 1 10.62 19.08 -20.00
C MET A 1 9.19 19.57 -20.16
N THR A 2 8.35 19.33 -19.16
CA THR A 2 6.91 19.55 -19.24
C THR A 2 6.57 21.04 -19.02
N MET A 3 5.41 21.46 -19.48
CA MET A 3 4.86 22.83 -19.38
C MET A 3 4.81 23.38 -17.93
N PHE A 4 4.91 22.50 -16.92
CA PHE A 4 5.00 22.83 -15.49
C PHE A 4 6.38 23.36 -15.06
N ASP A 5 7.48 22.89 -15.64
CA ASP A 5 8.84 23.38 -15.32
C ASP A 5 9.06 24.83 -15.79
N LEU A 6 8.43 25.22 -16.88
CA LEU A 6 8.53 26.60 -17.41
C LEU A 6 7.77 27.61 -16.54
N LYS A 7 6.69 27.19 -15.86
CA LYS A 7 5.92 28.05 -14.93
C LYS A 7 6.63 28.21 -13.58
N ARG A 8 7.34 27.20 -13.08
CA ARG A 8 8.17 27.30 -11.88
C ARG A 8 9.28 28.34 -12.02
N ARG A 9 10.01 28.37 -13.15
CA ARG A 9 11.05 29.36 -13.39
C ARG A 9 10.55 30.80 -13.51
N ARG A 10 9.34 31.00 -14.05
CA ARG A 10 8.73 32.35 -14.16
C ARG A 10 8.17 32.88 -12.83
N LEU A 11 7.73 32.01 -11.92
CA LEU A 11 7.27 32.43 -10.58
C LEU A 11 8.42 32.93 -9.71
N ILE A 12 9.60 32.33 -9.82
CA ILE A 12 10.80 32.72 -9.06
C ILE A 12 11.36 34.07 -9.57
N GLN A 13 11.16 34.39 -10.85
CA GLN A 13 11.62 35.68 -11.42
C GLN A 13 10.69 36.85 -11.19
N ALA A 14 9.41 36.64 -10.80
CA ALA A 14 8.44 37.71 -10.59
C ALA A 14 8.48 38.34 -9.18
N VAL A 15 9.23 37.76 -8.22
CA VAL A 15 9.34 38.28 -6.84
C VAL A 15 10.48 39.28 -6.65
N GLY A 16 11.22 39.59 -7.68
CA GLY A 16 12.43 40.44 -7.63
C GLY A 16 12.26 41.95 -7.82
N ALA A 17 11.03 42.49 -7.88
CA ALA A 17 10.82 43.96 -8.02
C ALA A 17 10.15 44.51 -6.76
N GLY A 18 10.94 44.86 -5.74
CA GLY A 18 10.48 45.50 -4.51
C GLY A 18 10.11 46.96 -4.70
N MET A 19 8.87 47.33 -4.34
CA MET A 19 8.53 48.68 -3.96
C MET A 19 8.78 48.88 -2.48
N LEU A 20 9.66 49.81 -2.11
CA LEU A 20 9.91 50.27 -0.76
C LEU A 20 8.68 51.05 -0.25
N MET A 21 7.92 50.51 0.69
CA MET A 21 7.00 51.25 1.55
C MET A 21 7.64 51.47 2.92
N PRO A 22 7.68 52.66 3.46
CA PRO A 22 8.18 52.91 4.81
C PRO A 22 7.11 52.54 5.84
N GLY A 23 7.44 51.61 6.75
CA GLY A 23 6.61 51.34 7.92
C GLY A 23 6.33 49.87 8.25
N LEU A 24 6.87 48.89 7.48
CA LEU A 24 6.80 47.48 7.86
C LEU A 24 8.06 47.11 8.66
N ALA A 25 7.87 46.49 9.83
CA ALA A 25 8.97 45.87 10.56
C ALA A 25 9.79 44.98 9.58
N PRO A 26 11.13 44.96 9.69
CA PRO A 26 11.94 44.17 8.77
C PRO A 26 11.48 42.70 8.83
N ALA A 27 10.95 42.21 7.72
CA ALA A 27 10.71 40.80 7.58
C ALA A 27 12.07 40.11 7.79
N VAL A 28 12.21 39.41 8.89
CA VAL A 28 13.39 38.55 9.13
C VAL A 28 13.43 37.57 8.00
N ILE A 29 14.31 37.76 7.02
CA ILE A 29 14.62 36.77 6.01
C ILE A 29 15.36 35.68 6.75
N ALA A 30 14.62 34.72 7.31
CA ALA A 30 15.21 33.52 7.90
C ALA A 30 16.07 32.84 6.84
N SER A 31 17.29 32.48 7.19
CA SER A 31 18.16 31.71 6.30
C SER A 31 17.47 30.35 5.99
N VAL A 32 17.84 29.71 4.88
CA VAL A 32 17.29 28.40 4.52
C VAL A 32 17.48 27.38 5.65
N LYS A 33 18.55 27.52 6.45
CA LYS A 33 18.86 26.66 7.60
C LYS A 33 17.90 26.86 8.78
N ASP A 34 17.26 28.03 8.87
CA ASP A 34 16.37 28.37 9.98
C ASP A 34 14.93 27.89 9.75
N ARG A 35 14.61 27.43 8.53
CA ARG A 35 13.29 26.95 8.16
C ARG A 35 13.16 25.44 8.39
N PRO A 36 11.99 24.95 8.86
CA PRO A 36 11.70 23.51 8.80
C PRO A 36 11.86 22.96 7.38
N GLN A 37 12.34 21.72 7.26
CA GLN A 37 12.54 21.08 5.97
C GLN A 37 11.56 19.92 5.80
N LEU A 38 10.85 19.87 4.66
CA LEU A 38 10.00 18.75 4.27
C LEU A 38 10.83 17.82 3.37
N THR A 39 11.56 16.90 3.98
CA THR A 39 12.48 16.00 3.25
C THR A 39 11.77 14.84 2.59
N ASP A 40 10.62 14.42 3.15
CA ASP A 40 9.92 13.19 2.81
C ASP A 40 8.71 13.42 1.90
N GLY A 41 8.47 14.66 1.47
CA GLY A 41 7.36 15.03 0.60
C GLY A 41 6.01 15.06 1.31
N VAL A 42 4.95 14.88 0.55
CA VAL A 42 3.55 14.84 1.02
C VAL A 42 2.85 13.61 0.48
N GLN A 43 1.87 13.12 1.23
CA GLN A 43 1.00 12.01 0.82
C GLN A 43 -0.46 12.40 1.11
N SER A 44 -1.36 11.84 0.32
CA SER A 44 -2.79 11.85 0.64
C SER A 44 -3.34 10.43 0.65
N GLY A 45 -4.45 10.20 1.35
CA GLY A 45 -5.05 8.87 1.40
C GLY A 45 -6.43 8.85 2.05
N ASP A 46 -6.98 7.66 2.19
CA ASP A 46 -8.27 7.38 2.80
C ASP A 46 -9.37 8.37 2.38
N LEU A 47 -9.57 8.48 1.04
CA LEU A 47 -10.70 9.22 0.50
C LEU A 47 -12.01 8.57 0.97
N LEU A 48 -12.86 9.34 1.63
CA LEU A 48 -14.15 8.85 2.12
C LEU A 48 -15.17 10.00 2.20
N GLY A 49 -16.16 9.98 1.33
CA GLY A 49 -17.16 11.03 1.24
C GLY A 49 -16.53 12.38 0.86
N ASP A 50 -16.75 13.37 1.72
CA ASP A 50 -16.21 14.72 1.56
C ASP A 50 -14.86 14.92 2.26
N LYS A 51 -14.10 13.85 2.53
CA LYS A 51 -12.90 13.87 3.36
C LYS A 51 -11.72 13.17 2.70
N ALA A 52 -10.51 13.63 3.03
CA ALA A 52 -9.24 13.00 2.67
C ALA A 52 -8.20 13.24 3.76
N MET A 53 -7.25 12.33 3.94
CA MET A 53 -6.09 12.55 4.79
C MET A 53 -4.96 13.16 3.98
N VAL A 54 -4.25 14.13 4.59
CA VAL A 54 -2.97 14.64 4.10
C VAL A 54 -1.92 14.40 5.17
N TRP A 55 -0.80 13.83 4.78
CA TRP A 55 0.33 13.49 5.63
C TRP A 55 1.60 14.18 5.13
N SER A 56 2.46 14.55 6.06
CA SER A 56 3.83 14.96 5.77
C SER A 56 4.72 14.83 7.01
N ARG A 57 6.02 15.02 6.82
CA ARG A 57 7.05 14.97 7.86
C ARG A 57 8.02 16.15 7.71
N CYS A 58 8.50 16.66 8.83
CA CYS A 58 9.56 17.66 8.86
C CYS A 58 10.77 17.21 9.68
N ASP A 59 11.79 18.06 9.78
CA ASP A 59 13.06 17.78 10.44
C ASP A 59 13.12 18.23 11.90
N ARG A 60 12.09 18.90 12.43
CA ARG A 60 12.09 19.52 13.76
C ARG A 60 10.68 19.69 14.31
N PRO A 61 10.51 20.04 15.64
CA PRO A 61 9.19 20.34 16.19
C PRO A 61 8.52 21.50 15.45
N ALA A 62 7.38 21.21 14.81
CA ALA A 62 6.66 22.18 13.98
C ALA A 62 5.17 21.78 13.86
N ARG A 63 4.33 22.72 13.38
CA ARG A 63 2.93 22.44 13.04
C ARG A 63 2.77 22.38 11.53
N MET A 64 2.18 21.31 11.04
CA MET A 64 1.83 21.19 9.63
C MET A 64 0.66 22.11 9.31
N VAL A 65 0.84 22.94 8.33
CA VAL A 65 -0.18 23.82 7.75
C VAL A 65 -0.55 23.30 6.38
N VAL A 66 -1.81 22.95 6.19
CA VAL A 66 -2.34 22.52 4.90
C VAL A 66 -3.31 23.56 4.39
N GLU A 67 -3.07 24.02 3.18
CA GLU A 67 -4.03 24.84 2.45
C GLU A 67 -4.51 24.07 1.22
N TRP A 68 -5.83 24.07 0.97
CA TRP A 68 -6.41 23.43 -0.19
C TRP A 68 -7.45 24.30 -0.89
N ASP A 69 -7.57 24.14 -2.20
CA ASP A 69 -8.51 24.84 -3.09
C ASP A 69 -8.89 23.91 -4.26
N THR A 70 -10.01 24.16 -4.90
CA THR A 70 -10.37 23.53 -6.19
C THR A 70 -9.60 24.13 -7.38
N ARG A 71 -8.85 25.19 -7.15
CA ARG A 71 -8.03 25.89 -8.15
C ARG A 71 -6.55 25.78 -7.81
N SER A 72 -5.75 25.40 -8.77
CA SER A 72 -4.29 25.26 -8.61
C SER A 72 -3.57 26.56 -8.24
N MET A 73 -4.23 27.73 -8.41
CA MET A 73 -3.70 29.05 -8.05
C MET A 73 -4.00 29.45 -6.60
N PHE A 74 -4.72 28.63 -5.84
CA PHE A 74 -5.08 28.90 -4.44
C PHE A 74 -5.71 30.28 -4.25
N THR A 75 -6.75 30.60 -5.02
CA THR A 75 -7.39 31.94 -5.01
C THR A 75 -8.30 32.13 -3.80
N ASN A 76 -8.81 31.08 -3.20
CA ASN A 76 -9.61 31.10 -1.98
C ASN A 76 -9.35 29.82 -1.16
N PRO A 77 -8.12 29.62 -0.65
CA PRO A 77 -7.76 28.38 0.02
C PRO A 77 -8.43 28.25 1.38
N ARG A 78 -8.83 27.04 1.72
CA ARG A 78 -9.15 26.65 3.10
C ARG A 78 -7.86 26.22 3.79
N ARG A 79 -7.66 26.70 5.04
CA ARG A 79 -6.45 26.48 5.82
C ARG A 79 -6.76 25.62 7.05
N LEU A 80 -5.94 24.62 7.27
CA LEU A 80 -5.98 23.69 8.40
C LEU A 80 -4.60 23.61 9.04
N VAL A 81 -4.55 23.36 10.35
CA VAL A 81 -3.29 23.25 11.10
C VAL A 81 -3.32 21.99 11.94
N SER A 82 -2.27 21.19 11.92
CA SER A 82 -2.13 19.97 12.72
C SER A 82 -1.87 20.26 14.20
N ALA A 83 -1.93 19.22 15.03
CA ALA A 83 -1.23 19.19 16.31
C ALA A 83 0.28 19.38 16.08
N LEU A 84 1.05 19.58 17.16
CA LEU A 84 2.50 19.66 17.10
C LEU A 84 3.05 18.30 16.63
N ALA A 85 3.85 18.35 15.57
CA ALA A 85 4.72 17.24 15.18
C ALA A 85 6.03 17.34 15.97
N ASP A 86 6.42 16.29 16.66
CA ASP A 86 7.62 16.27 17.47
C ASP A 86 8.37 14.91 17.37
N ALA A 87 9.45 14.77 18.11
CA ALA A 87 10.26 13.56 18.08
C ALA A 87 9.49 12.30 18.51
N GLY A 88 8.41 12.43 19.28
CA GLY A 88 7.57 11.29 19.71
C GLY A 88 6.92 10.58 18.53
N THR A 89 6.63 11.32 17.45
CA THR A 89 6.04 10.79 16.20
C THR A 89 6.99 10.91 15.01
N ASP A 90 8.30 10.98 15.23
CA ASP A 90 9.30 11.22 14.18
C ASP A 90 8.99 12.47 13.33
N PHE A 91 8.43 13.49 13.95
CA PHE A 91 8.02 14.74 13.30
C PHE A 91 7.00 14.57 12.18
N THR A 92 6.25 13.47 12.15
CA THR A 92 5.14 13.26 11.21
C THR A 92 3.89 14.01 11.68
N ALA A 93 3.07 14.45 10.74
CA ALA A 93 1.78 15.07 11.01
C ALA A 93 0.74 14.64 9.97
N ARG A 94 -0.52 14.67 10.40
CA ARG A 94 -1.70 14.42 9.55
C ARG A 94 -2.74 15.49 9.77
N VAL A 95 -3.45 15.81 8.70
CA VAL A 95 -4.62 16.69 8.71
C VAL A 95 -5.72 16.04 7.88
N GLU A 96 -6.92 15.93 8.43
CA GLU A 96 -8.10 15.56 7.68
C GLU A 96 -8.67 16.80 6.96
N LEU A 97 -8.63 16.78 5.64
CA LEU A 97 -9.42 17.69 4.82
C LEU A 97 -10.89 17.30 4.94
N SER A 98 -11.78 18.27 5.04
CA SER A 98 -13.23 18.06 5.13
C SER A 98 -14.01 19.09 4.34
N GLY A 99 -15.24 18.75 3.97
CA GLY A 99 -16.08 19.59 3.12
C GLY A 99 -15.54 19.71 1.71
N LEU A 100 -14.89 18.64 1.21
CA LEU A 100 -14.42 18.56 -0.17
C LEU A 100 -15.63 18.55 -1.10
N PRO A 101 -15.64 19.35 -2.16
CA PRO A 101 -16.69 19.28 -3.17
C PRO A 101 -16.62 17.95 -3.92
N VAL A 102 -17.77 17.44 -4.30
CA VAL A 102 -17.92 16.12 -4.94
C VAL A 102 -17.30 16.12 -6.33
N ASP A 103 -16.56 15.05 -6.66
CA ASP A 103 -16.01 14.77 -7.99
C ASP A 103 -15.20 15.90 -8.61
N GLN A 104 -14.38 16.57 -7.80
CA GLN A 104 -13.54 17.67 -8.25
C GLN A 104 -12.06 17.43 -7.99
N ALA A 105 -11.21 18.06 -8.80
CA ALA A 105 -9.80 18.16 -8.51
C ALA A 105 -9.59 19.05 -7.27
N ILE A 106 -8.85 18.57 -6.31
CA ILE A 106 -8.45 19.27 -5.09
C ILE A 106 -6.94 19.44 -5.15
N PHE A 107 -6.49 20.69 -5.10
CA PHE A 107 -5.08 21.03 -4.99
C PHE A 107 -4.77 21.37 -3.55
N TYR A 108 -3.67 20.86 -3.02
CA TYR A 108 -3.23 21.19 -1.68
C TYR A 108 -1.75 21.55 -1.65
N ARG A 109 -1.38 22.37 -0.68
CA ARG A 109 0.01 22.66 -0.36
C ARG A 109 0.23 22.52 1.12
N VAL A 110 1.39 22.00 1.47
CA VAL A 110 1.80 21.73 2.84
C VAL A 110 3.04 22.55 3.17
N GLN A 111 3.01 23.21 4.32
CA GLN A 111 4.16 23.85 4.94
C GLN A 111 4.23 23.40 6.39
N PHE A 112 5.41 23.50 6.99
CA PHE A 112 5.55 23.39 8.44
C PHE A 112 5.95 24.74 9.01
N GLU A 113 5.29 25.13 10.09
CA GLU A 113 5.56 26.32 10.86
C GLU A 113 6.30 25.92 12.13
N ASP A 114 7.53 26.37 12.26
CA ASP A 114 8.41 26.09 13.42
C ASP A 114 7.72 26.50 14.72
N ALA A 115 7.71 25.59 15.70
CA ALA A 115 6.95 25.80 16.93
C ALA A 115 7.52 26.91 17.84
N GLN A 116 8.79 27.27 17.68
CA GLN A 116 9.46 28.27 18.50
C GLN A 116 9.54 29.63 17.80
N THR A 117 9.87 29.63 16.52
CA THR A 117 10.17 30.85 15.77
C THR A 117 9.00 31.35 14.90
N GLY A 118 8.02 30.48 14.60
CA GLY A 118 6.93 30.77 13.66
C GLY A 118 7.37 30.85 12.19
N VAL A 119 8.62 30.49 11.89
CA VAL A 119 9.13 30.50 10.52
C VAL A 119 8.59 29.31 9.75
N SER A 120 8.07 29.56 8.54
CA SER A 120 7.50 28.51 7.68
C SER A 120 8.54 27.93 6.72
N SER A 121 8.38 26.63 6.45
CA SER A 121 9.10 25.93 5.40
C SER A 121 8.74 26.42 3.99
N GLU A 122 9.50 26.00 2.99
CA GLU A 122 9.01 26.06 1.60
C GLU A 122 7.80 25.13 1.45
N PRO A 123 6.82 25.48 0.60
CA PRO A 123 5.64 24.65 0.39
C PRO A 123 5.93 23.46 -0.49
N TRP A 124 5.32 22.31 -0.15
CA TRP A 124 5.21 21.15 -1.02
C TRP A 124 3.78 21.04 -1.54
N PHE A 125 3.62 20.71 -2.82
CA PHE A 125 2.33 20.67 -3.50
C PHE A 125 1.92 19.25 -3.82
N GLY A 126 0.61 18.99 -3.69
CA GLY A 126 -0.03 17.76 -4.13
C GLY A 126 -1.43 18.03 -4.69
N HIS A 127 -2.03 16.98 -5.22
CA HIS A 127 -3.41 17.03 -5.65
C HIS A 127 -4.07 15.66 -5.51
N LEU A 128 -5.38 15.66 -5.49
CA LEU A 128 -6.23 14.46 -5.48
C LEU A 128 -7.53 14.76 -6.22
N ARG A 129 -8.31 13.75 -6.52
CA ARG A 129 -9.69 13.91 -6.95
C ARG A 129 -10.61 13.40 -5.85
N SER A 130 -11.61 14.23 -5.46
CA SER A 130 -12.59 13.85 -4.45
C SER A 130 -13.55 12.77 -4.98
N GLU A 131 -14.18 12.05 -4.04
CA GLU A 131 -15.09 10.93 -4.32
C GLU A 131 -16.25 11.39 -5.22
N PRO A 132 -16.64 10.59 -6.25
CA PRO A 132 -17.80 10.89 -7.07
C PRO A 132 -19.11 10.48 -6.37
N SER A 133 -20.19 11.26 -6.54
CA SER A 133 -21.54 10.87 -6.10
C SER A 133 -22.37 10.25 -7.20
N GLN A 134 -21.91 10.29 -8.43
CA GLN A 134 -22.56 9.73 -9.62
C GLN A 134 -21.63 8.73 -10.30
N ARG A 135 -22.22 7.94 -11.19
CA ARG A 135 -21.43 7.03 -12.03
C ARG A 135 -20.51 7.83 -12.95
N ARG A 136 -19.24 7.49 -12.95
CA ARG A 136 -18.21 7.96 -13.89
C ARG A 136 -17.14 6.90 -14.08
N ASP A 137 -16.26 7.10 -15.04
CA ASP A 137 -15.08 6.28 -15.19
C ASP A 137 -14.20 6.39 -13.96
N ILE A 138 -13.81 5.25 -13.42
CA ILE A 138 -12.88 5.12 -12.28
C ILE A 138 -11.64 4.39 -12.77
N ARG A 139 -10.47 4.88 -12.39
CA ARG A 139 -9.20 4.19 -12.62
C ARG A 139 -8.40 4.16 -11.35
N PHE A 140 -7.91 2.99 -10.96
CA PHE A 140 -6.99 2.87 -9.85
C PHE A 140 -5.92 1.81 -10.15
N VAL A 141 -4.83 1.85 -9.40
CA VAL A 141 -3.75 0.88 -9.52
C VAL A 141 -3.51 0.18 -8.19
N TRP A 142 -2.95 -1.03 -8.22
CA TRP A 142 -2.53 -1.76 -7.03
C TRP A 142 -1.24 -2.51 -7.27
N SER A 143 -0.46 -2.73 -6.22
CA SER A 143 0.71 -3.60 -6.15
C SER A 143 1.24 -3.62 -4.71
N GLY A 144 2.33 -4.34 -4.46
CA GLY A 144 3.04 -4.40 -3.17
C GLY A 144 4.55 -4.48 -3.34
N ASP A 145 5.25 -4.79 -2.26
CA ASP A 145 6.63 -5.28 -2.25
C ASP A 145 7.65 -4.22 -2.68
N THR A 146 7.93 -3.27 -1.77
CA THR A 146 8.81 -2.13 -2.04
C THR A 146 10.13 -2.23 -1.26
N VAL A 147 11.27 -2.36 -1.98
CA VAL A 147 12.64 -2.44 -1.44
C VAL A 147 12.95 -3.78 -0.74
N GLY A 148 12.66 -4.89 -1.43
CA GLY A 148 12.93 -6.25 -0.91
C GLY A 148 14.21 -6.90 -1.42
N GLN A 149 14.67 -7.91 -0.69
CA GLN A 149 15.77 -8.83 -1.04
C GLN A 149 17.09 -8.15 -1.41
N GLY A 150 17.38 -7.00 -0.79
CA GLY A 150 18.62 -6.24 -1.03
C GLY A 150 18.56 -5.30 -2.25
N PHE A 151 17.44 -5.25 -2.97
CA PHE A 151 17.23 -4.34 -4.09
C PHE A 151 16.56 -3.04 -3.62
N GLY A 152 17.38 -2.07 -3.24
CA GLY A 152 16.94 -0.74 -2.82
C GLY A 152 16.89 0.28 -3.96
N ILE A 153 16.96 1.57 -3.59
CA ILE A 153 16.98 2.67 -4.54
C ILE A 153 18.27 2.65 -5.34
N ASN A 154 18.17 2.45 -6.65
CA ASN A 154 19.31 2.48 -7.55
C ASN A 154 19.29 3.77 -8.38
N PRO A 155 20.18 4.75 -8.08
CA PRO A 155 20.21 6.02 -8.80
C PRO A 155 20.68 5.90 -10.26
N ASP A 156 21.44 4.86 -10.62
CA ASP A 156 21.94 4.66 -11.97
C ASP A 156 20.81 4.45 -13.01
N ILE A 157 19.66 3.98 -12.56
CA ILE A 157 18.47 3.75 -13.40
C ILE A 157 17.33 4.73 -13.14
N GLY A 158 17.57 5.74 -12.31
CA GLY A 158 16.57 6.75 -11.94
C GLY A 158 15.63 6.32 -10.82
N GLY A 159 16.07 5.46 -9.92
CA GLY A 159 15.32 5.02 -8.74
C GLY A 159 14.20 4.02 -9.06
N MET A 160 13.13 4.07 -8.28
CA MET A 160 11.97 3.17 -8.38
C MET A 160 11.01 3.62 -9.50
N ARG A 161 11.39 3.37 -10.74
CA ARG A 161 10.70 3.84 -11.97
C ARG A 161 9.26 3.37 -12.12
N ILE A 162 8.88 2.26 -11.51
CA ILE A 162 7.51 1.73 -11.57
C ILE A 162 6.48 2.71 -10.98
N TYR A 163 6.87 3.50 -9.97
CA TYR A 163 6.02 4.54 -9.40
C TYR A 163 5.71 5.65 -10.42
N GLU A 164 6.68 6.00 -11.27
CA GLU A 164 6.44 6.95 -12.37
C GLU A 164 5.54 6.33 -13.45
N ALA A 165 5.72 5.03 -13.76
CA ALA A 165 4.85 4.32 -14.71
C ALA A 165 3.39 4.30 -14.21
N MET A 166 3.16 4.03 -12.92
CA MET A 166 1.83 4.10 -12.31
C MET A 166 1.27 5.53 -12.31
N ARG A 167 2.09 6.54 -11.95
CA ARG A 167 1.68 7.95 -11.93
C ARG A 167 1.18 8.43 -13.28
N LEU A 168 1.84 8.03 -14.35
CA LEU A 168 1.47 8.39 -15.74
C LEU A 168 0.13 7.78 -16.18
N ARG A 169 -0.39 6.80 -15.44
CA ARG A 169 -1.75 6.29 -15.66
C ARG A 169 -2.84 7.23 -15.15
N LEU A 170 -2.49 8.26 -14.35
CA LEU A 170 -3.42 9.21 -13.75
C LEU A 170 -4.52 8.50 -12.94
N PRO A 171 -4.17 7.60 -12.01
CA PRO A 171 -5.17 6.87 -11.23
C PRO A 171 -5.86 7.77 -10.22
N ASP A 172 -7.10 7.47 -9.88
CA ASP A 172 -7.86 8.12 -8.83
C ASP A 172 -7.26 7.82 -7.43
N PHE A 173 -6.68 6.62 -7.26
CA PHE A 173 -5.98 6.19 -6.05
C PHE A 173 -5.09 4.96 -6.32
N PHE A 174 -4.28 4.61 -5.34
CA PHE A 174 -3.42 3.42 -5.34
C PHE A 174 -3.69 2.57 -4.10
N ILE A 175 -3.80 1.24 -4.28
CA ILE A 175 -3.83 0.28 -3.19
C ILE A 175 -2.43 -0.34 -3.06
N HIS A 176 -1.76 -0.09 -1.93
CA HIS A 176 -0.52 -0.75 -1.57
C HIS A 176 -0.86 -2.00 -0.75
N SER A 177 -0.69 -3.18 -1.35
CA SER A 177 -1.13 -4.46 -0.80
C SER A 177 -0.15 -5.06 0.22
N GLY A 178 0.55 -4.22 1.00
CA GLY A 178 1.53 -4.66 1.98
C GLY A 178 2.96 -4.60 1.47
N ASP A 179 3.90 -4.93 2.35
CA ASP A 179 5.33 -4.79 2.12
C ASP A 179 5.72 -3.38 1.66
N THR A 180 5.12 -2.38 2.33
CA THR A 180 5.50 -0.98 2.13
C THR A 180 6.95 -0.71 2.50
N ILE A 181 7.51 -1.57 3.34
CA ILE A 181 8.93 -1.66 3.69
C ILE A 181 9.32 -3.13 3.88
N TYR A 182 10.61 -3.42 3.76
CA TYR A 182 11.24 -4.68 4.17
C TYR A 182 12.12 -4.39 5.38
N ALA A 183 11.51 -4.39 6.58
CA ALA A 183 12.20 -4.03 7.83
C ALA A 183 13.26 -5.06 8.24
N ASP A 184 13.13 -6.30 7.77
CA ASP A 184 14.05 -7.41 7.98
C ASP A 184 15.03 -7.63 6.80
N GLY A 185 14.93 -6.82 5.75
CA GLY A 185 15.75 -6.88 4.53
C GLY A 185 16.84 -5.81 4.49
N PRO A 186 18.05 -6.07 5.00
CA PRO A 186 19.16 -5.15 4.83
C PRO A 186 19.47 -4.87 3.36
N VAL A 187 19.87 -3.62 3.07
CA VAL A 187 20.22 -3.18 1.72
C VAL A 187 21.73 -2.95 1.63
N PRO A 188 22.50 -3.88 1.03
CA PRO A 188 23.94 -3.71 0.84
C PRO A 188 24.22 -2.66 -0.22
N ALA A 189 25.42 -2.07 -0.22
CA ALA A 189 25.80 -1.06 -1.22
C ALA A 189 25.71 -1.56 -2.67
N THR A 190 25.96 -2.85 -2.88
CA THR A 190 25.89 -3.48 -4.21
C THR A 190 25.35 -4.89 -4.12
N VAL A 191 24.59 -5.31 -5.14
CA VAL A 191 24.16 -6.70 -5.36
C VAL A 191 24.62 -7.14 -6.74
N THR A 192 25.30 -8.28 -6.84
CA THR A 192 25.59 -8.91 -8.11
C THR A 192 24.35 -9.69 -8.57
N THR A 193 23.80 -9.33 -9.71
CA THR A 193 22.57 -9.92 -10.24
C THR A 193 22.86 -11.22 -11.02
N GLU A 194 21.82 -11.98 -11.37
CA GLU A 194 21.86 -13.26 -12.06
C GLU A 194 22.64 -13.25 -13.39
N ASN A 195 22.72 -12.10 -14.04
CA ASN A 195 23.45 -11.91 -15.31
C ASN A 195 24.82 -11.21 -15.12
N GLY A 196 25.31 -11.12 -13.87
CA GLY A 196 26.61 -10.51 -13.53
C GLY A 196 26.63 -8.98 -13.53
N ARG A 197 25.51 -8.31 -13.76
CA ARG A 197 25.41 -6.85 -13.61
C ARG A 197 25.45 -6.49 -12.13
N ILE A 198 25.87 -5.25 -11.86
CA ILE A 198 25.89 -4.73 -10.48
C ILE A 198 24.72 -3.79 -10.27
N TRP A 199 23.85 -4.15 -9.34
CA TRP A 199 22.84 -3.25 -8.79
C TRP A 199 23.49 -2.41 -7.69
N ARG A 200 23.45 -1.09 -7.80
CA ARG A 200 23.98 -0.16 -6.79
C ARG A 200 22.87 0.47 -6.00
N ASN A 201 23.00 0.39 -4.69
CA ASN A 201 21.99 0.93 -3.77
C ASN A 201 22.46 2.25 -3.15
N ILE A 202 21.53 3.18 -2.93
CA ILE A 202 21.64 4.14 -1.85
C ILE A 202 21.59 3.35 -0.54
N THR A 203 22.45 3.65 0.43
CA THR A 203 22.49 2.98 1.73
C THR A 203 22.21 3.95 2.86
N THR A 204 21.57 3.48 3.92
CA THR A 204 21.35 4.21 5.17
C THR A 204 21.62 3.29 6.35
N GLU A 205 21.83 3.86 7.53
CA GLU A 205 22.04 3.09 8.76
C GLU A 205 20.83 2.18 9.05
N ALA A 206 19.61 2.69 8.90
CA ALA A 206 18.39 1.92 9.13
C ALA A 206 18.22 0.71 8.20
N LYS A 207 18.85 0.73 7.02
CA LYS A 207 18.85 -0.39 6.05
C LYS A 207 20.10 -1.26 6.12
N SER A 208 20.94 -1.11 7.15
CA SER A 208 22.16 -1.92 7.31
C SER A 208 21.95 -3.23 8.05
N LYS A 209 20.85 -3.36 8.78
CA LYS A 209 20.46 -4.55 9.57
C LYS A 209 18.93 -4.70 9.62
N VAL A 210 18.46 -5.77 10.26
CA VAL A 210 17.03 -5.94 10.61
C VAL A 210 16.61 -4.88 11.61
N ALA A 211 15.37 -4.37 11.47
CA ALA A 211 14.83 -3.39 12.39
C ALA A 211 14.30 -4.06 13.67
N GLU A 212 14.59 -3.45 14.82
CA GLU A 212 14.19 -3.93 16.15
C GLU A 212 13.56 -2.82 17.00
N THR A 213 13.90 -1.56 16.73
CA THR A 213 13.38 -0.39 17.45
C THR A 213 12.44 0.43 16.58
N VAL A 214 11.57 1.22 17.21
CA VAL A 214 10.67 2.13 16.48
C VAL A 214 11.42 3.02 15.50
N ASP A 215 12.58 3.56 15.88
CA ASP A 215 13.37 4.47 15.02
C ASP A 215 13.98 3.74 13.82
N GLU A 216 14.35 2.47 13.96
CA GLU A 216 14.82 1.64 12.85
C GLU A 216 13.69 1.33 11.86
N TYR A 217 12.48 1.01 12.35
CA TYR A 217 11.28 0.89 11.50
C TYR A 217 10.96 2.19 10.79
N ARG A 218 10.93 3.33 11.49
CA ARG A 218 10.77 4.67 10.90
C ARG A 218 11.80 4.95 9.82
N GLY A 219 13.05 4.55 10.06
CA GLY A 219 14.15 4.68 9.12
C GLY A 219 13.94 3.94 7.80
N ASN A 220 13.23 2.81 7.81
CA ASN A 220 12.85 2.08 6.61
C ASN A 220 11.84 2.87 5.76
N TYR A 221 10.85 3.51 6.37
CA TYR A 221 9.91 4.40 5.65
C TYR A 221 10.63 5.61 5.08
N ARG A 222 11.50 6.27 5.87
CA ARG A 222 12.32 7.39 5.39
C ARG A 222 13.19 7.00 4.20
N TYR A 223 13.72 5.78 4.20
CA TYR A 223 14.49 5.27 3.08
C TYR A 223 13.67 5.28 1.78
N ASN A 224 12.49 4.69 1.78
CA ASN A 224 11.64 4.64 0.58
C ASN A 224 11.24 6.05 0.11
N LEU A 225 11.03 6.99 1.05
CA LEU A 225 10.72 8.38 0.75
C LEU A 225 11.93 9.21 0.26
N MET A 226 13.16 8.66 0.25
CA MET A 226 14.29 9.28 -0.45
C MET A 226 14.12 9.23 -1.97
N ASP A 227 13.35 8.30 -2.50
CA ASP A 227 13.12 8.15 -3.95
C ASP A 227 12.21 9.26 -4.48
N GLU A 228 12.65 9.93 -5.55
CA GLU A 228 11.89 11.05 -6.13
C GLU A 228 10.60 10.57 -6.81
N ASN A 229 10.59 9.39 -7.44
CA ASN A 229 9.40 8.85 -8.10
C ASN A 229 8.33 8.50 -7.08
N VAL A 230 8.73 7.92 -5.92
CA VAL A 230 7.82 7.63 -4.79
C VAL A 230 7.20 8.93 -4.27
N ARG A 231 8.02 9.96 -3.96
CA ARG A 231 7.49 11.23 -3.45
C ARG A 231 6.56 11.92 -4.44
N ARG A 232 6.89 11.89 -5.73
CA ARG A 232 6.05 12.48 -6.77
C ARG A 232 4.73 11.73 -6.92
N PHE A 233 4.78 10.41 -6.91
CA PHE A 233 3.59 9.57 -6.96
C PHE A 233 2.68 9.82 -5.75
N ASN A 234 3.23 9.81 -4.54
CA ASN A 234 2.48 10.02 -3.30
C ASN A 234 1.82 11.41 -3.21
N ALA A 235 2.44 12.43 -3.80
CA ALA A 235 1.87 13.79 -3.85
C ALA A 235 0.68 13.93 -4.79
N GLU A 236 0.59 13.07 -5.81
CA GLU A 236 -0.39 13.18 -6.89
C GLU A 236 -1.46 12.06 -6.86
N VAL A 237 -1.20 10.95 -6.14
CA VAL A 237 -2.08 9.78 -6.10
C VAL A 237 -2.40 9.42 -4.66
N PRO A 238 -3.68 9.49 -4.25
CA PRO A 238 -4.11 9.07 -2.92
C PRO A 238 -3.78 7.61 -2.64
N GLN A 239 -3.31 7.33 -1.42
CA GLN A 239 -2.81 6.04 -0.98
C GLN A 239 -3.86 5.30 -0.13
N ILE A 240 -4.02 4.00 -0.36
CA ILE A 240 -4.76 3.07 0.49
C ILE A 240 -3.77 1.97 0.88
N TRP A 241 -3.25 1.99 2.11
CA TRP A 241 -2.26 1.04 2.55
C TRP A 241 -2.89 -0.14 3.29
N GLN A 242 -2.39 -1.32 2.99
CA GLN A 242 -2.41 -2.52 3.83
C GLN A 242 -1.03 -2.69 4.44
N TRP A 243 -0.88 -3.60 5.39
CA TRP A 243 0.42 -4.13 5.74
C TRP A 243 0.45 -5.63 5.47
N ASP A 244 1.66 -6.16 5.34
CA ASP A 244 1.92 -7.58 5.17
C ASP A 244 2.95 -8.02 6.21
N ASP A 245 3.84 -8.94 5.92
CA ASP A 245 4.75 -9.48 6.92
C ASP A 245 6.04 -8.67 7.06
N HIS A 246 6.62 -8.17 5.98
CA HIS A 246 7.91 -7.48 6.02
C HIS A 246 7.87 -6.08 6.65
N GLU A 247 6.69 -5.53 6.93
CA GLU A 247 6.60 -4.42 7.87
C GLU A 247 7.12 -4.80 9.27
N VAL A 248 7.15 -6.09 9.60
CA VAL A 248 7.69 -6.64 10.84
C VAL A 248 8.89 -7.54 10.57
N THR A 249 8.67 -8.71 9.98
CA THR A 249 9.66 -9.71 9.57
C THR A 249 9.01 -10.81 8.73
N ASN A 250 9.75 -11.37 7.77
CA ASN A 250 9.29 -12.41 6.85
C ASN A 250 8.47 -13.50 7.53
N ASN A 251 7.30 -13.78 6.99
CA ASN A 251 6.34 -14.79 7.45
C ASN A 251 5.96 -14.67 8.95
N TRP A 252 5.85 -13.44 9.49
CA TRP A 252 5.55 -13.28 10.90
C TRP A 252 4.13 -13.75 11.24
N SER A 253 4.05 -14.39 12.38
CA SER A 253 2.83 -14.79 13.05
C SER A 253 3.10 -14.77 14.55
N PRO A 254 2.10 -14.92 15.44
CA PRO A 254 2.33 -14.94 16.88
C PRO A 254 3.32 -16.00 17.37
N SER A 255 3.55 -17.06 16.59
CA SER A 255 4.51 -18.13 16.91
C SER A 255 5.89 -17.99 16.25
N LYS A 256 6.16 -16.87 15.53
CA LYS A 256 7.42 -16.69 14.81
C LYS A 256 8.62 -16.77 15.74
N GLN A 257 9.55 -17.65 15.39
CA GLN A 257 10.86 -17.74 16.03
C GLN A 257 11.83 -16.88 15.24
N LEU A 258 12.40 -15.87 15.91
CA LEU A 258 13.33 -14.94 15.29
C LEU A 258 14.73 -15.56 15.21
N ASP A 259 15.41 -15.35 14.09
CA ASP A 259 16.76 -15.85 13.82
C ASP A 259 17.85 -15.05 14.57
N GLU A 260 19.12 -15.41 14.36
CA GLU A 260 20.27 -14.80 15.05
C GLU A 260 20.55 -13.35 14.68
N ARG A 261 19.96 -12.82 13.61
CA ARG A 261 20.07 -11.40 13.23
C ARG A 261 19.41 -10.48 14.25
N TYR A 262 18.41 -10.99 14.99
CA TYR A 262 17.67 -10.25 16.02
C TYR A 262 18.29 -10.41 17.40
N ARG A 263 18.52 -9.31 18.11
CA ARG A 263 18.87 -9.28 19.54
C ARG A 263 17.63 -9.40 20.40
N ASN A 264 16.56 -8.70 20.00
CA ASN A 264 15.24 -8.83 20.62
C ASN A 264 14.53 -10.07 20.03
N ARG A 265 14.30 -11.09 20.88
CA ARG A 265 13.67 -12.36 20.48
C ARG A 265 12.16 -12.39 20.68
N ASP A 266 11.58 -11.29 21.14
CA ASP A 266 10.13 -11.19 21.36
C ASP A 266 9.44 -10.61 20.13
N ILE A 267 8.73 -11.46 19.39
CA ILE A 267 7.96 -11.07 18.21
C ILE A 267 6.89 -10.01 18.53
N HIS A 268 6.30 -10.06 19.73
CA HIS A 268 5.25 -9.10 20.11
C HIS A 268 5.82 -7.69 20.28
N ASN A 269 7.04 -7.56 20.78
CA ASN A 269 7.74 -6.27 20.85
C ASN A 269 8.05 -5.72 19.46
N LEU A 270 8.51 -6.59 18.53
CA LEU A 270 8.76 -6.18 17.15
C LEU A 270 7.46 -5.69 16.48
N VAL A 271 6.39 -6.47 16.59
CA VAL A 271 5.06 -6.09 16.06
C VAL A 271 4.60 -4.74 16.63
N GLY A 272 4.78 -4.51 17.94
CA GLY A 272 4.43 -3.24 18.59
C GLY A 272 5.19 -2.06 17.99
N ASN A 273 6.51 -2.20 17.82
CA ASN A 273 7.40 -1.18 17.25
C ASN A 273 7.08 -0.92 15.77
N ALA A 274 6.92 -1.98 14.99
CA ALA A 274 6.58 -1.92 13.57
C ALA A 274 5.24 -1.22 13.35
N ARG A 275 4.20 -1.64 14.11
CA ARG A 275 2.86 -1.07 14.04
C ARG A 275 2.83 0.40 14.40
N GLN A 276 3.60 0.82 15.40
CA GLN A 276 3.73 2.24 15.74
C GLN A 276 4.28 3.02 14.54
N ALA A 277 5.40 2.60 13.96
CA ALA A 277 5.99 3.26 12.81
C ALA A 277 5.04 3.25 11.60
N TRP A 278 4.39 2.11 11.32
CA TRP A 278 3.41 2.00 10.24
C TRP A 278 2.27 3.01 10.40
N LEU A 279 1.67 3.09 11.60
CA LEU A 279 0.60 4.03 11.90
C LEU A 279 1.06 5.50 11.83
N GLU A 280 2.34 5.80 12.06
CA GLU A 280 2.90 7.15 11.93
C GLU A 280 3.09 7.55 10.46
N TYR A 281 3.40 6.61 9.57
CA TYR A 281 3.72 6.87 8.16
C TYR A 281 2.55 6.66 7.19
N ALA A 282 1.60 5.79 7.51
CA ALA A 282 0.43 5.56 6.66
C ALA A 282 -0.47 6.81 6.57
N PRO A 283 -0.83 7.29 5.37
CA PRO A 283 -1.73 8.42 5.20
C PRO A 283 -3.19 8.03 5.39
N MET A 284 -3.47 7.33 6.50
CA MET A 284 -4.80 6.80 6.80
C MET A 284 -5.47 7.55 7.96
N ARG A 285 -6.79 7.44 8.01
CA ARG A 285 -7.58 7.94 9.15
C ARG A 285 -7.44 6.99 10.33
N LEU A 286 -6.93 7.48 11.45
CA LEU A 286 -6.89 6.75 12.70
C LEU A 286 -8.23 6.90 13.43
N GLN A 287 -8.97 5.82 13.58
CA GLN A 287 -10.22 5.82 14.33
C GLN A 287 -9.92 5.66 15.82
N GLN A 288 -10.26 6.66 16.62
CA GLN A 288 -10.09 6.60 18.08
C GLN A 288 -10.92 5.51 18.76
N ALA A 289 -12.04 5.11 18.15
CA ALA A 289 -12.96 4.10 18.69
C ALA A 289 -12.41 2.66 18.69
N ASP A 290 -11.36 2.39 17.91
CA ASP A 290 -10.86 1.03 17.67
C ASP A 290 -9.54 0.72 18.42
N ASN A 291 -9.39 1.16 19.67
CA ASN A 291 -8.24 0.82 20.54
C ASN A 291 -6.85 0.90 19.88
N GLY A 292 -6.60 1.94 19.09
CA GLY A 292 -5.26 2.22 18.56
C GLY A 292 -5.05 1.84 17.10
N GLY A 293 -6.07 1.92 16.25
CA GLY A 293 -5.87 1.90 14.80
C GLY A 293 -6.01 0.53 14.15
N ARG A 294 -7.24 0.07 14.02
CA ARG A 294 -7.59 -1.08 13.18
C ARG A 294 -7.18 -0.82 11.74
N ILE A 295 -6.46 -1.76 11.11
CA ILE A 295 -5.97 -1.64 9.73
C ILE A 295 -7.06 -1.99 8.73
N TYR A 296 -7.80 -3.10 8.97
CA TYR A 296 -8.88 -3.48 8.06
C TYR A 296 -10.01 -2.44 8.10
N ARG A 297 -10.46 -2.05 6.93
CA ARG A 297 -11.45 -0.99 6.76
C ARG A 297 -12.15 -1.06 5.41
N LYS A 298 -13.31 -0.40 5.31
CA LYS A 298 -14.04 -0.22 4.06
C LYS A 298 -13.88 1.21 3.59
N LEU A 299 -13.59 1.36 2.30
CA LEU A 299 -13.60 2.63 1.59
C LEU A 299 -14.61 2.54 0.45
N SER A 300 -15.56 3.46 0.42
CA SER A 300 -16.50 3.58 -0.70
C SER A 300 -15.99 4.64 -1.66
N TYR A 301 -16.03 4.36 -2.95
CA TYR A 301 -15.64 5.30 -3.99
C TYR A 301 -16.80 5.50 -4.96
N GLY A 302 -17.76 6.27 -4.52
CA GLY A 302 -19.04 6.50 -5.23
C GLY A 302 -19.93 5.26 -5.34
N PRO A 303 -20.93 5.30 -6.22
CA PRO A 303 -21.91 4.22 -6.34
C PRO A 303 -21.37 2.98 -7.06
N MET A 304 -20.17 3.03 -7.62
CA MET A 304 -19.65 1.96 -8.46
C MET A 304 -18.66 1.05 -7.78
N LEU A 305 -18.02 1.47 -6.65
CA LEU A 305 -16.92 0.72 -6.07
C LEU A 305 -16.90 0.82 -4.54
N ASP A 306 -16.89 -0.32 -3.88
CA ASP A 306 -16.50 -0.49 -2.50
C ASP A 306 -15.21 -1.30 -2.42
N ILE A 307 -14.26 -0.86 -1.58
CA ILE A 307 -12.97 -1.50 -1.34
C ILE A 307 -12.96 -2.00 0.10
N PHE A 308 -12.75 -3.29 0.28
CA PHE A 308 -12.60 -3.94 1.57
C PHE A 308 -11.12 -4.26 1.77
N VAL A 309 -10.44 -3.42 2.54
CA VAL A 309 -9.02 -3.57 2.88
C VAL A 309 -8.92 -4.57 4.03
N LEU A 310 -8.23 -5.67 3.83
CA LEU A 310 -8.04 -6.71 4.85
C LEU A 310 -6.76 -6.48 5.67
N ASP A 311 -6.74 -7.07 6.86
CA ASP A 311 -5.56 -7.25 7.70
C ASP A 311 -5.37 -8.76 7.91
N MET A 312 -4.48 -9.37 7.14
CA MET A 312 -4.26 -10.80 7.16
C MET A 312 -3.13 -11.19 8.13
N ARG A 313 -2.63 -10.24 8.92
CA ARG A 313 -1.49 -10.43 9.82
C ARG A 313 -1.85 -10.34 11.30
N SER A 314 -2.60 -9.32 11.72
CA SER A 314 -2.82 -9.03 13.15
C SER A 314 -3.64 -10.07 13.89
N TYR A 315 -4.50 -10.80 13.21
CA TYR A 315 -5.52 -11.66 13.82
C TYR A 315 -5.31 -13.15 13.56
N ARG A 316 -4.28 -13.50 12.78
CA ARG A 316 -3.97 -14.88 12.41
C ARG A 316 -3.36 -15.67 13.57
N SER A 317 -3.56 -16.97 13.52
CA SER A 317 -2.86 -17.94 14.37
C SER A 317 -1.38 -18.10 13.97
N GLY A 318 -0.61 -18.81 14.78
CA GLY A 318 0.74 -19.24 14.42
C GLY A 318 0.77 -20.07 13.14
N ASN A 319 1.89 -20.02 12.42
CA ASN A 319 2.11 -20.90 11.28
C ASN A 319 2.29 -22.34 11.75
N ASP A 320 1.50 -23.27 11.22
CA ASP A 320 1.52 -24.69 11.52
C ASP A 320 1.32 -25.55 10.26
N ASP A 321 0.90 -26.81 10.42
CA ASP A 321 0.62 -27.73 9.31
C ASP A 321 -0.61 -27.33 8.48
N ASN A 322 -1.44 -26.41 8.98
CA ASN A 322 -2.65 -25.89 8.34
C ASN A 322 -3.68 -26.98 7.94
N LEU A 323 -3.75 -28.09 8.70
CA LEU A 323 -4.54 -29.29 8.36
C LEU A 323 -5.71 -29.57 9.33
N ALA A 324 -6.05 -28.65 10.23
CA ALA A 324 -7.19 -28.83 11.13
C ALA A 324 -8.51 -28.95 10.34
N ALA A 325 -9.25 -30.03 10.55
CA ALA A 325 -10.48 -30.34 9.82
C ALA A 325 -11.70 -29.54 10.27
N LYS A 326 -11.60 -28.77 11.37
CA LYS A 326 -12.70 -27.98 11.95
C LYS A 326 -12.17 -26.65 12.45
N PRO A 327 -13.03 -25.61 12.47
CA PRO A 327 -12.67 -24.31 13.05
C PRO A 327 -12.23 -24.44 14.51
N GLU A 328 -11.07 -23.91 14.83
CA GLU A 328 -10.48 -23.83 16.17
C GLU A 328 -9.48 -22.66 16.23
N ALA A 329 -8.92 -22.36 17.40
CA ALA A 329 -8.06 -21.18 17.56
C ALA A 329 -6.86 -21.16 16.58
N ARG A 330 -6.31 -22.32 16.20
CA ARG A 330 -5.18 -22.42 15.27
C ARG A 330 -5.56 -22.28 13.79
N THR A 331 -6.86 -22.27 13.45
CA THR A 331 -7.32 -22.06 12.07
C THR A 331 -7.63 -20.60 11.76
N ALA A 332 -7.50 -19.71 12.73
CA ALA A 332 -7.77 -18.29 12.54
C ALA A 332 -6.77 -17.66 11.55
N PHE A 333 -7.28 -16.93 10.59
CA PHE A 333 -6.51 -16.17 9.61
C PHE A 333 -6.93 -14.69 9.61
N LEU A 334 -8.15 -14.39 9.26
CA LEU A 334 -8.76 -13.07 9.43
C LEU A 334 -9.22 -12.85 10.89
N GLY A 335 -9.56 -13.93 11.56
CA GLY A 335 -10.23 -13.92 12.86
C GLY A 335 -11.71 -13.57 12.75
N GLN A 336 -12.51 -14.09 13.69
CA GLN A 336 -13.98 -14.03 13.61
C GLN A 336 -14.53 -12.60 13.49
N ALA A 337 -13.96 -11.64 14.23
CA ALA A 337 -14.45 -10.26 14.21
C ALA A 337 -14.28 -9.59 12.85
N GLN A 338 -13.13 -9.79 12.19
CA GLN A 338 -12.89 -9.27 10.84
C GLN A 338 -13.74 -10.01 9.80
N LEU A 339 -13.85 -11.33 9.92
CA LEU A 339 -14.68 -12.14 9.01
C LEU A 339 -16.15 -11.72 9.08
N ASP A 340 -16.72 -11.48 10.27
CA ASP A 340 -18.09 -11.02 10.44
C ASP A 340 -18.29 -9.59 9.92
N TRP A 341 -17.30 -8.71 10.13
CA TRP A 341 -17.28 -7.37 9.55
C TRP A 341 -17.28 -7.43 8.03
N LEU A 342 -16.43 -8.28 7.44
CA LEU A 342 -16.32 -8.43 5.98
C LEU A 342 -17.63 -8.96 5.37
N LYS A 343 -18.20 -10.03 5.94
CA LYS A 343 -19.50 -10.59 5.52
C LYS A 343 -20.61 -9.54 5.59
N SER A 344 -20.70 -8.83 6.71
CA SER A 344 -21.72 -7.78 6.89
C SER A 344 -21.52 -6.63 5.91
N GLY A 345 -20.30 -6.20 5.70
CA GLY A 345 -19.94 -5.12 4.79
C GLY A 345 -20.24 -5.47 3.33
N LEU A 346 -19.86 -6.66 2.89
CA LEU A 346 -20.12 -7.15 1.53
C LEU A 346 -21.62 -7.30 1.27
N LYS A 347 -22.38 -7.90 2.19
CA LYS A 347 -23.84 -8.01 2.10
C LYS A 347 -24.53 -6.65 2.07
N GLY A 348 -24.05 -5.69 2.87
CA GLY A 348 -24.62 -4.32 2.96
C GLY A 348 -24.21 -3.40 1.83
N SER A 349 -23.23 -3.78 1.02
CA SER A 349 -22.70 -2.95 -0.06
C SER A 349 -23.74 -2.75 -1.18
N GLN A 350 -23.94 -1.48 -1.54
CA GLN A 350 -24.77 -1.09 -2.68
C GLN A 350 -23.93 -0.74 -3.92
N ALA A 351 -22.61 -0.79 -3.79
CA ALA A 351 -21.72 -0.51 -4.90
C ALA A 351 -21.82 -1.61 -5.97
N GLN A 352 -21.65 -1.23 -7.22
CA GLN A 352 -21.69 -2.18 -8.33
C GLN A 352 -20.59 -3.24 -8.20
N TRP A 353 -19.36 -2.82 -7.88
CA TRP A 353 -18.21 -3.68 -7.66
C TRP A 353 -17.76 -3.67 -6.20
N LYS A 354 -17.31 -4.83 -5.71
CA LYS A 354 -16.70 -5.03 -4.39
C LYS A 354 -15.32 -5.58 -4.61
N VAL A 355 -14.31 -4.77 -4.37
CA VAL A 355 -12.92 -5.20 -4.38
C VAL A 355 -12.54 -5.65 -2.98
N ILE A 356 -12.04 -6.88 -2.87
CA ILE A 356 -11.41 -7.39 -1.65
C ILE A 356 -9.91 -7.23 -1.87
N ALA A 357 -9.33 -6.24 -1.18
CA ALA A 357 -7.90 -5.99 -1.20
C ALA A 357 -7.25 -6.83 -0.09
N ALA A 358 -6.45 -7.78 -0.50
CA ALA A 358 -5.71 -8.70 0.35
C ALA A 358 -4.21 -8.59 0.07
N ASP A 359 -3.37 -8.90 1.05
CA ASP A 359 -1.94 -8.96 0.85
C ASP A 359 -1.57 -10.19 0.01
N MET A 360 -1.94 -11.40 0.44
CA MET A 360 -1.58 -12.65 -0.23
C MET A 360 -2.74 -13.31 -1.00
N PRO A 361 -2.39 -14.14 -2.03
CA PRO A 361 -3.36 -14.91 -2.79
C PRO A 361 -4.01 -16.05 -2.00
N ILE A 362 -5.24 -16.44 -2.44
CA ILE A 362 -6.06 -17.44 -1.75
C ILE A 362 -5.51 -18.86 -1.90
N GLY A 363 -5.26 -19.31 -3.13
CA GLY A 363 -4.97 -20.71 -3.45
C GLY A 363 -3.50 -21.02 -3.67
N LEU A 364 -2.60 -20.07 -3.43
CA LEU A 364 -1.16 -20.28 -3.59
C LEU A 364 -0.52 -20.77 -2.31
N GLY A 365 0.26 -21.85 -2.41
CA GLY A 365 1.05 -22.38 -1.31
C GLY A 365 2.31 -21.56 -1.07
N VAL A 366 2.48 -21.03 0.14
CA VAL A 366 3.70 -20.36 0.61
C VAL A 366 4.22 -21.12 1.83
N PRO A 367 5.32 -21.89 1.68
CA PRO A 367 5.89 -22.68 2.79
C PRO A 367 6.67 -21.78 3.76
N ASP A 368 6.65 -22.14 5.05
CA ASP A 368 7.41 -21.51 6.14
C ASP A 368 8.28 -22.52 6.91
N GLY A 369 8.92 -23.42 6.20
CA GLY A 369 9.73 -24.49 6.76
C GLY A 369 8.90 -25.70 7.21
N GLU A 370 9.28 -26.37 8.31
CA GLU A 370 8.64 -27.57 8.82
C GLU A 370 8.18 -27.42 10.27
N VAL A 371 7.04 -28.04 10.60
CA VAL A 371 6.55 -28.21 11.98
C VAL A 371 7.32 -29.33 12.67
N SER A 372 7.55 -30.42 11.93
CA SER A 372 8.35 -31.58 12.32
C SER A 372 8.93 -32.24 11.07
N PRO A 373 9.93 -33.12 11.15
CA PRO A 373 10.53 -33.76 9.98
C PRO A 373 9.50 -34.35 9.02
N GLY A 374 9.44 -33.81 7.79
CA GLY A 374 8.52 -34.22 6.74
C GLY A 374 7.09 -33.66 6.84
N VAL A 375 6.81 -32.79 7.81
CA VAL A 375 5.52 -32.09 7.94
C VAL A 375 5.72 -30.62 7.68
N GLY A 376 5.24 -30.12 6.54
CA GLY A 376 5.36 -28.71 6.15
C GLY A 376 4.66 -27.76 7.12
N ARG A 377 5.20 -26.57 7.24
CA ARG A 377 4.57 -25.42 7.87
C ARG A 377 4.17 -24.45 6.78
N TRP A 378 2.97 -23.89 6.87
CA TRP A 378 2.42 -22.99 5.87
C TRP A 378 2.24 -21.59 6.39
N GLU A 379 2.66 -20.63 5.59
CA GLU A 379 2.43 -19.21 5.77
C GLU A 379 1.10 -18.81 5.13
N ALA A 380 0.80 -19.37 3.96
CA ALA A 380 -0.38 -19.10 3.15
C ALA A 380 -1.72 -19.51 3.79
N ILE A 381 -2.82 -19.13 3.13
CA ILE A 381 -4.16 -19.68 3.34
C ILE A 381 -4.17 -21.15 2.90
N ALA A 382 -3.69 -21.41 1.69
CA ALA A 382 -3.55 -22.74 1.12
C ALA A 382 -2.62 -23.63 1.94
N ASN A 383 -2.94 -24.92 2.05
CA ASN A 383 -2.18 -25.92 2.82
C ASN A 383 -1.40 -26.90 1.94
N GLY A 384 -1.52 -26.77 0.62
CA GLY A 384 -0.84 -27.64 -0.35
C GLY A 384 -1.46 -29.02 -0.53
N GLU A 385 -2.61 -29.31 0.08
CA GLU A 385 -3.36 -30.56 -0.12
C GLU A 385 -4.57 -30.33 -1.01
N ASP A 386 -4.73 -31.16 -2.03
CA ASP A 386 -5.94 -31.19 -2.84
C ASP A 386 -7.06 -31.88 -2.05
N GLY A 387 -8.10 -31.14 -1.64
CA GLY A 387 -9.18 -31.76 -0.88
C GLY A 387 -10.19 -30.79 -0.27
N ALA A 388 -10.89 -31.26 0.74
CA ALA A 388 -11.81 -30.42 1.50
C ALA A 388 -11.05 -29.33 2.25
N ALA A 389 -11.69 -28.16 2.42
CA ALA A 389 -11.10 -27.04 3.15
C ALA A 389 -10.66 -27.44 4.57
N LYS A 390 -9.44 -27.11 4.93
CA LYS A 390 -8.81 -27.34 6.23
C LYS A 390 -8.04 -26.12 6.70
N GLY A 391 -7.74 -26.08 7.98
CA GLY A 391 -6.93 -25.00 8.54
C GLY A 391 -7.52 -23.63 8.25
N ARG A 392 -6.73 -22.72 7.72
CA ARG A 392 -7.11 -21.33 7.39
C ARG A 392 -8.10 -21.24 6.22
N GLU A 393 -8.13 -22.24 5.35
CA GLU A 393 -9.12 -22.32 4.27
C GLU A 393 -10.57 -22.38 4.77
N LEU A 394 -10.78 -22.81 6.02
CA LEU A 394 -12.11 -22.87 6.63
C LEU A 394 -12.76 -21.47 6.72
N GLU A 395 -12.01 -20.42 7.02
CA GLU A 395 -12.55 -19.05 7.03
C GLU A 395 -12.89 -18.56 5.61
N VAL A 396 -12.08 -18.92 4.61
CA VAL A 396 -12.36 -18.60 3.20
C VAL A 396 -13.58 -19.36 2.71
N ALA A 397 -13.70 -20.66 3.04
CA ALA A 397 -14.87 -21.47 2.72
C ALA A 397 -16.16 -20.88 3.35
N GLU A 398 -16.09 -20.44 4.62
CA GLU A 398 -17.20 -19.75 5.30
C GLU A 398 -17.57 -18.45 4.59
N LEU A 399 -16.59 -17.63 4.21
CA LEU A 399 -16.83 -16.39 3.47
C LEU A 399 -17.49 -16.66 2.12
N LEU A 400 -16.92 -17.55 1.31
CA LEU A 400 -17.40 -17.86 -0.03
C LEU A 400 -18.81 -18.46 0.00
N GLY A 401 -19.10 -19.40 0.93
CA GLY A 401 -20.42 -19.96 1.15
C GLY A 401 -21.44 -18.90 1.56
N PHE A 402 -21.05 -17.97 2.45
CA PHE A 402 -21.90 -16.84 2.83
C PHE A 402 -22.23 -15.94 1.63
N LEU A 403 -21.23 -15.59 0.78
CA LEU A 403 -21.46 -14.75 -0.39
C LEU A 403 -22.46 -15.38 -1.35
N ARG A 404 -22.34 -16.70 -1.60
CA ARG A 404 -23.30 -17.45 -2.41
C ARG A 404 -24.72 -17.42 -1.82
N GLN A 405 -24.86 -17.76 -0.53
CA GLN A 405 -26.15 -17.78 0.16
C GLN A 405 -26.84 -16.41 0.17
N GLN A 406 -26.06 -15.34 0.34
CA GLN A 406 -26.55 -13.96 0.36
C GLN A 406 -26.66 -13.34 -1.04
N LYS A 407 -26.27 -14.08 -2.09
CA LYS A 407 -26.27 -13.62 -3.50
C LYS A 407 -25.46 -12.33 -3.68
N VAL A 408 -24.31 -12.23 -3.01
CA VAL A 408 -23.39 -11.12 -3.18
C VAL A 408 -22.62 -11.34 -4.48
N ALA A 409 -22.84 -10.46 -5.45
CA ALA A 409 -22.22 -10.52 -6.76
C ALA A 409 -21.16 -9.44 -6.96
N ASN A 410 -20.42 -9.54 -8.08
CA ASN A 410 -19.42 -8.56 -8.51
C ASN A 410 -18.29 -8.37 -7.48
N THR A 411 -17.78 -9.47 -6.94
CA THR A 411 -16.59 -9.48 -6.06
C THR A 411 -15.34 -9.83 -6.85
N VAL A 412 -14.25 -9.11 -6.61
CA VAL A 412 -12.93 -9.33 -7.24
C VAL A 412 -11.86 -9.22 -6.15
N TRP A 413 -10.90 -10.15 -6.16
CA TRP A 413 -9.76 -10.13 -5.26
C TRP A 413 -8.55 -9.51 -5.95
N LEU A 414 -7.88 -8.58 -5.26
CA LEU A 414 -6.63 -7.96 -5.69
C LEU A 414 -5.57 -8.23 -4.63
N THR A 415 -4.45 -8.84 -5.04
CA THR A 415 -3.40 -9.35 -4.13
C THR A 415 -2.00 -9.02 -4.65
N ALA A 416 -0.97 -9.31 -3.83
CA ALA A 416 0.46 -9.14 -4.13
C ALA A 416 1.30 -10.26 -3.51
N ASP A 417 2.29 -9.99 -2.64
CA ASP A 417 3.12 -10.85 -1.80
C ASP A 417 4.07 -11.80 -2.56
N VAL A 418 3.60 -12.52 -3.56
CA VAL A 418 4.36 -13.64 -4.17
C VAL A 418 5.38 -13.22 -5.23
N HIS A 419 5.56 -11.93 -5.48
CA HIS A 419 6.59 -11.33 -6.35
C HIS A 419 6.58 -11.77 -7.81
N TYR A 420 5.40 -11.97 -8.37
CA TYR A 420 5.12 -12.12 -9.80
C TYR A 420 3.69 -11.69 -10.11
N CYS A 421 3.31 -11.60 -11.38
CA CYS A 421 1.91 -11.31 -11.69
C CYS A 421 1.17 -12.51 -12.25
N ALA A 422 -0.12 -12.64 -11.86
CA ALA A 422 -0.98 -13.72 -12.29
C ALA A 422 -2.46 -13.32 -12.31
N ALA A 423 -3.26 -14.08 -13.07
CA ALA A 423 -4.71 -14.02 -13.05
C ALA A 423 -5.25 -15.44 -12.82
N HIS A 424 -5.97 -15.61 -11.73
CA HIS A 424 -6.57 -16.87 -11.32
C HIS A 424 -8.09 -16.79 -11.43
N HIS A 425 -8.70 -17.85 -11.98
CA HIS A 425 -10.14 -18.01 -12.02
C HIS A 425 -10.55 -19.21 -11.18
N TYR A 426 -11.25 -18.95 -10.09
CA TYR A 426 -11.80 -19.96 -9.19
C TYR A 426 -13.18 -20.39 -9.65
N HIS A 427 -13.44 -21.70 -9.67
CA HIS A 427 -14.70 -22.23 -10.15
C HIS A 427 -15.10 -23.52 -9.40
N PRO A 428 -16.35 -23.62 -8.90
CA PRO A 428 -16.81 -24.77 -8.10
C PRO A 428 -16.68 -26.11 -8.83
N ASP A 429 -16.83 -26.15 -10.17
CA ASP A 429 -16.71 -27.40 -10.93
C ASP A 429 -15.31 -28.00 -10.92
N ARG A 430 -14.30 -27.24 -10.54
CA ARG A 430 -12.89 -27.69 -10.41
C ARG A 430 -12.46 -27.82 -8.96
N ALA A 431 -13.32 -27.44 -8.01
CA ALA A 431 -12.99 -27.32 -6.60
C ALA A 431 -13.41 -28.54 -5.80
N ALA A 432 -12.67 -28.87 -4.76
CA ALA A 432 -13.10 -29.80 -3.73
C ALA A 432 -14.20 -29.20 -2.84
N PHE A 433 -14.09 -27.91 -2.49
CA PHE A 433 -15.16 -27.13 -1.86
C PHE A 433 -15.98 -26.42 -2.93
N GLN A 434 -17.28 -26.73 -3.05
CA GLN A 434 -18.10 -26.29 -4.17
C GLN A 434 -19.20 -25.26 -3.80
N ASP A 435 -19.34 -24.90 -2.53
CA ASP A 435 -20.40 -23.98 -2.08
C ASP A 435 -20.03 -22.51 -2.28
N PHE A 436 -19.71 -22.12 -3.53
CA PHE A 436 -19.42 -20.73 -3.89
C PHE A 436 -19.79 -20.43 -5.35
N GLU A 437 -19.83 -19.14 -5.72
CA GLU A 437 -19.95 -18.67 -7.09
C GLU A 437 -18.55 -18.39 -7.68
N PRO A 438 -18.33 -18.59 -8.99
CA PRO A 438 -17.05 -18.30 -9.63
C PRO A 438 -16.56 -16.88 -9.37
N PHE A 439 -15.25 -16.71 -9.15
CA PHE A 439 -14.65 -15.39 -8.93
C PHE A 439 -13.23 -15.30 -9.52
N TRP A 440 -12.74 -14.07 -9.63
CA TRP A 440 -11.41 -13.75 -10.11
C TRP A 440 -10.53 -13.22 -8.98
N GLU A 441 -9.27 -13.62 -9.02
CA GLU A 441 -8.16 -13.08 -8.25
C GLU A 441 -7.07 -12.62 -9.20
N PHE A 442 -6.56 -11.42 -8.97
CA PHE A 442 -5.45 -10.86 -9.73
C PHE A 442 -4.31 -10.52 -8.80
N VAL A 443 -3.13 -11.01 -9.13
CA VAL A 443 -1.90 -10.85 -8.36
C VAL A 443 -0.98 -9.87 -9.09
N ALA A 444 -0.47 -8.86 -8.41
CA ALA A 444 0.44 -7.88 -8.98
C ALA A 444 1.53 -7.48 -7.98
N GLY A 445 2.75 -7.72 -8.34
CA GLY A 445 3.98 -7.40 -7.59
C GLY A 445 5.20 -8.03 -8.27
N PRO A 446 6.40 -7.75 -7.77
CA PRO A 446 6.73 -6.70 -6.81
C PRO A 446 6.88 -5.33 -7.48
N LEU A 447 6.85 -4.24 -6.69
CA LEU A 447 7.19 -2.89 -7.16
C LEU A 447 8.69 -2.69 -7.31
N ASN A 448 9.48 -3.07 -6.31
CA ASN A 448 10.93 -2.97 -6.35
C ASN A 448 11.56 -3.98 -5.38
N ALA A 449 11.57 -5.24 -5.77
CA ALA A 449 12.12 -6.34 -4.98
C ALA A 449 12.63 -7.45 -5.89
N GLY A 450 13.31 -8.44 -5.34
CA GLY A 450 13.61 -9.67 -6.05
C GLY A 450 12.33 -10.40 -6.44
N SER A 451 12.28 -10.95 -7.64
CA SER A 451 11.10 -11.68 -8.13
C SER A 451 11.25 -13.18 -7.91
N PHE A 452 10.12 -13.85 -7.64
CA PHE A 452 10.06 -15.27 -7.28
C PHE A 452 8.98 -16.00 -8.08
N GLY A 453 8.67 -17.24 -7.69
CA GLY A 453 7.59 -18.03 -8.22
C GLY A 453 7.94 -18.86 -9.46
N PRO A 454 6.94 -19.48 -10.07
CA PRO A 454 5.56 -19.50 -9.59
C PRO A 454 5.39 -20.43 -8.37
N ASN A 455 4.44 -20.09 -7.50
CA ASN A 455 4.06 -20.93 -6.38
C ASN A 455 3.08 -22.02 -6.83
N PRO A 456 3.08 -23.21 -6.17
CA PRO A 456 2.07 -24.24 -6.43
C PRO A 456 0.69 -23.79 -5.94
N LEU A 457 -0.35 -24.24 -6.65
CA LEU A 457 -1.75 -24.07 -6.25
C LEU A 457 -2.27 -25.39 -5.68
N ASP A 458 -3.19 -25.34 -4.72
CA ASP A 458 -4.01 -26.50 -4.37
C ASP A 458 -5.42 -26.40 -4.99
N ALA A 459 -6.16 -27.51 -5.00
CA ALA A 459 -7.44 -27.61 -5.66
C ALA A 459 -8.64 -27.35 -4.72
N THR A 460 -8.43 -26.94 -3.47
CA THR A 460 -9.51 -26.75 -2.50
C THR A 460 -10.62 -25.84 -3.05
N PHE A 461 -10.26 -24.71 -3.65
CA PHE A 461 -11.21 -23.77 -4.29
C PHE A 461 -11.15 -23.80 -5.83
N GLY A 462 -10.49 -24.79 -6.43
CA GLY A 462 -10.44 -25.02 -7.87
C GLY A 462 -9.87 -23.87 -8.70
N PRO A 463 -8.70 -23.29 -8.33
CA PRO A 463 -8.07 -22.24 -9.10
C PRO A 463 -7.60 -22.75 -10.48
N GLN A 464 -7.71 -21.88 -11.46
CA GLN A 464 -7.10 -22.05 -12.78
C GLN A 464 -6.17 -20.88 -13.04
N VAL A 465 -4.91 -21.13 -13.34
CA VAL A 465 -4.00 -20.12 -13.87
C VAL A 465 -4.45 -19.75 -15.28
N VAL A 466 -5.05 -18.60 -15.46
CA VAL A 466 -5.45 -18.06 -16.76
C VAL A 466 -4.29 -17.32 -17.40
N PHE A 467 -3.51 -16.63 -16.58
CA PHE A 467 -2.28 -15.94 -16.95
C PHE A 467 -1.29 -15.96 -15.79
N GLN A 468 0.00 -16.05 -16.14
CA GLN A 468 1.08 -15.97 -15.18
C GLN A 468 2.35 -15.46 -15.88
N LYS A 469 3.04 -14.52 -15.24
CA LYS A 469 4.37 -14.07 -15.67
C LYS A 469 5.28 -14.02 -14.44
N ALA A 470 6.07 -15.07 -14.28
CA ALA A 470 7.03 -15.26 -13.19
C ALA A 470 8.46 -15.36 -13.76
N PRO A 471 9.49 -15.07 -12.94
CA PRO A 471 10.87 -15.16 -13.38
C PRO A 471 11.32 -16.62 -13.55
N PRO A 472 12.39 -16.88 -14.34
CA PRO A 472 12.92 -18.22 -14.56
C PRO A 472 13.72 -18.77 -13.35
N ALA A 473 14.07 -17.92 -12.39
CA ALA A 473 14.85 -18.28 -11.21
C ALA A 473 14.39 -17.49 -9.98
N GLN A 474 14.60 -18.04 -8.80
CA GLN A 474 14.29 -17.40 -7.54
C GLN A 474 15.18 -16.17 -7.31
N ASN A 475 14.62 -15.14 -6.70
CA ASN A 475 15.28 -13.87 -6.40
C ASN A 475 15.91 -13.20 -7.64
N THR A 476 15.18 -13.23 -8.76
CA THR A 476 15.59 -12.53 -10.00
C THR A 476 15.54 -11.02 -9.78
N SER A 477 16.60 -10.32 -10.22
CA SER A 477 16.74 -8.89 -9.99
C SER A 477 15.72 -8.03 -10.73
N PRO A 478 15.42 -6.80 -10.26
CA PRO A 478 14.57 -5.87 -11.00
C PRO A 478 15.08 -5.52 -12.41
N PHE A 479 16.37 -5.72 -12.70
CA PHE A 479 16.92 -5.56 -14.05
C PHE A 479 16.32 -6.51 -15.09
N ALA A 480 15.79 -7.63 -14.67
CA ALA A 480 15.18 -8.60 -15.57
C ALA A 480 13.75 -8.24 -16.01
N GLY A 481 13.15 -7.20 -15.43
CA GLY A 481 11.84 -6.68 -15.84
C GLY A 481 10.64 -7.45 -15.30
N PHE A 482 10.81 -8.23 -14.22
CA PHE A 482 9.71 -8.93 -13.53
C PHE A 482 9.15 -8.09 -12.37
N GLN A 483 8.93 -6.81 -12.63
CA GLN A 483 8.29 -5.88 -11.71
C GLN A 483 6.93 -5.50 -12.31
N PHE A 484 5.85 -5.62 -11.52
CA PHE A 484 4.50 -5.48 -12.06
C PHE A 484 3.60 -4.65 -11.15
N PHE A 485 2.62 -4.02 -11.77
CA PHE A 485 1.47 -3.44 -11.08
C PHE A 485 0.18 -3.78 -11.83
N GLY A 486 -0.92 -3.76 -11.12
CA GLY A 486 -2.24 -3.89 -11.71
C GLY A 486 -2.91 -2.54 -11.91
N GLU A 487 -3.75 -2.44 -12.93
CA GLU A 487 -4.62 -1.30 -13.19
C GLU A 487 -6.06 -1.80 -13.36
N VAL A 488 -6.99 -1.17 -12.66
CA VAL A 488 -8.43 -1.39 -12.83
C VAL A 488 -9.06 -0.15 -13.45
N GLN A 489 -9.89 -0.36 -14.45
CA GLN A 489 -10.74 0.67 -15.04
C GLN A 489 -12.19 0.20 -14.95
N ILE A 490 -13.09 1.04 -14.42
CA ILE A 490 -14.53 0.78 -14.39
C ILE A 490 -15.19 1.84 -15.26
N GLU A 491 -15.86 1.42 -16.34
CA GLU A 491 -16.55 2.34 -17.23
C GLU A 491 -17.85 2.84 -16.60
N GLY A 492 -18.01 4.16 -16.51
CA GLY A 492 -19.14 4.78 -15.82
C GLY A 492 -20.50 4.45 -16.45
N GLN A 493 -20.56 4.27 -17.76
CA GLN A 493 -21.80 4.02 -18.50
C GLN A 493 -22.25 2.55 -18.37
N SER A 494 -21.43 1.60 -18.79
CA SER A 494 -21.76 0.17 -18.79
C SER A 494 -21.57 -0.46 -17.42
N GLY A 495 -20.58 0.01 -16.65
CA GLY A 495 -20.09 -0.62 -15.44
C GLY A 495 -19.12 -1.78 -15.69
N GLU A 496 -18.70 -2.02 -16.93
CA GLU A 496 -17.67 -2.99 -17.23
C GLU A 496 -16.39 -2.67 -16.44
N MET A 497 -15.82 -3.69 -15.78
CA MET A 497 -14.52 -3.59 -15.14
C MET A 497 -13.47 -4.23 -16.03
N THR A 498 -12.47 -3.46 -16.43
CA THR A 498 -11.28 -3.96 -17.12
C THR A 498 -10.11 -4.02 -16.12
N VAL A 499 -9.57 -5.20 -15.92
CA VAL A 499 -8.37 -5.43 -15.10
C VAL A 499 -7.19 -5.69 -16.03
N GLN A 500 -6.10 -4.93 -15.83
CA GLN A 500 -4.87 -5.06 -16.60
C GLN A 500 -3.69 -5.32 -15.66
N LEU A 501 -2.83 -6.27 -16.01
CA LEU A 501 -1.52 -6.43 -15.40
C LEU A 501 -0.50 -5.75 -16.29
N ARG A 502 0.37 -4.93 -15.71
CA ARG A 502 1.34 -4.11 -16.42
C ARG A 502 2.75 -4.32 -15.88
N ASP A 503 3.72 -4.23 -16.74
CA ASP A 503 5.14 -4.29 -16.36
C ASP A 503 5.69 -2.91 -15.94
N LEU A 504 6.98 -2.89 -15.60
CA LEU A 504 7.75 -1.72 -15.18
C LEU A 504 7.64 -0.52 -16.13
N ASP A 505 7.49 -0.76 -17.43
CA ASP A 505 7.38 0.29 -18.45
C ASP A 505 5.91 0.67 -18.74
N GLY A 506 4.97 0.09 -17.98
CA GLY A 506 3.53 0.33 -18.11
C GLY A 506 2.87 -0.41 -19.27
N VAL A 507 3.59 -1.36 -19.91
CA VAL A 507 3.05 -2.18 -20.99
C VAL A 507 2.07 -3.21 -20.43
N VAL A 508 0.90 -3.37 -21.06
CA VAL A 508 -0.08 -4.39 -20.70
C VAL A 508 0.46 -5.77 -21.05
N VAL A 509 0.61 -6.63 -20.04
CA VAL A 509 1.02 -8.03 -20.22
C VAL A 509 -0.17 -8.98 -20.15
N PHE A 510 -1.28 -8.55 -19.54
CA PHE A 510 -2.55 -9.28 -19.49
C PHE A 510 -3.72 -8.32 -19.34
N GLU A 511 -4.87 -8.68 -19.91
CA GLU A 511 -6.13 -7.93 -19.77
C GLU A 511 -7.30 -8.88 -19.58
N LYS A 512 -8.21 -8.53 -18.68
CA LYS A 512 -9.50 -9.20 -18.47
C LYS A 512 -10.61 -8.19 -18.31
N LYS A 513 -11.69 -8.38 -19.09
CA LYS A 513 -12.95 -7.63 -18.96
C LYS A 513 -13.96 -8.45 -18.18
N LEU A 514 -14.60 -7.82 -17.21
CA LEU A 514 -15.64 -8.39 -16.36
C LEU A 514 -16.93 -7.59 -16.55
N GLN A 515 -18.01 -8.29 -16.83
CA GLN A 515 -19.34 -7.66 -16.92
C GLN A 515 -19.99 -7.70 -15.54
N PRO A 516 -20.64 -6.61 -15.10
CA PRO A 516 -21.42 -6.65 -13.86
C PRO A 516 -22.68 -7.50 -14.06
N VAL A 517 -23.06 -8.24 -13.03
CA VAL A 517 -24.28 -9.05 -12.98
C VAL A 517 -25.32 -8.39 -12.08
#